data_7512eda96b56cff4211d104e1e9b6b9e
#
_entry.id   7512eda96b56cff4211d104e1e9b6b9e
#
_cell.length_a   1.000
_cell.length_b   1.000
_cell.length_c   1.000
_cell.angle_alpha   90.00
_cell.angle_beta   90.00
_cell.angle_gamma   90.00
#
_symmetry.space_group_name_H-M   'P 1'
#
loop_
_entity.id
_entity.type
_entity.pdbx_description
1 polymer ?
#
loop_
_entity_poly.entity_id
_entity_poly.type
_entity_poly.pdbx_seq_one_letter_code
_entity_poly.pdbx_strand_id
1 'polypeptide(L)'
;MSFGKSRFNKNVEWELVRYSSILNTNVVGGASKLFKHFVRTNKPKNIVTYSDKRWNTGRMYEEIGFTKKPDSSPNYYYFLPMDPDVNLLHRAKFQKHKLKELLETFDANKTEWENMSINGYDRIWDCGNGVYMWTAGKAEQ
;
A
#
# COMPACT_ATOMS: atom_id res chain seq x y z
N MET A 1 1.21 7.37 -15.36
CA MET A 1 0.94 6.01 -14.83
C MET A 1 2.26 5.28 -14.75
N SER A 2 2.56 4.65 -13.63
CA SER A 2 3.82 3.93 -13.40
C SER A 2 3.55 2.48 -12.98
N PHE A 3 4.40 1.58 -13.48
CA PHE A 3 4.36 0.15 -13.18
C PHE A 3 5.71 -0.29 -12.65
N GLY A 4 5.71 -1.32 -11.82
CA GLY A 4 6.91 -1.92 -11.27
C GLY A 4 6.69 -3.39 -10.95
N LYS A 5 7.75 -4.06 -10.48
CA LYS A 5 7.64 -5.42 -9.97
C LYS A 5 6.74 -5.42 -8.72
N SER A 6 5.87 -6.41 -8.59
CA SER A 6 5.00 -6.52 -7.42
C SER A 6 5.82 -6.61 -6.13
N ARG A 7 5.56 -5.67 -5.19
CA ARG A 7 6.32 -5.53 -3.95
C ARG A 7 5.84 -6.45 -2.85
N PHE A 8 4.53 -6.67 -2.78
CA PHE A 8 3.90 -7.39 -1.67
C PHE A 8 3.39 -8.78 -2.04
N ASN A 9 3.08 -9.02 -3.32
CA ASN A 9 2.59 -10.31 -3.78
C ASN A 9 3.56 -10.93 -4.80
N LYS A 10 4.38 -11.86 -4.34
CA LYS A 10 5.40 -12.53 -5.17
C LYS A 10 4.81 -13.39 -6.30
N ASN A 11 3.53 -13.75 -6.22
CA ASN A 11 2.84 -14.53 -7.24
C ASN A 11 2.27 -13.65 -8.37
N VAL A 12 2.40 -12.33 -8.27
CA VAL A 12 1.96 -11.37 -9.26
C VAL A 12 3.17 -10.71 -9.90
N GLU A 13 3.17 -10.68 -11.22
CA GLU A 13 4.30 -10.19 -12.01
C GLU A 13 4.50 -8.68 -11.87
N TRP A 14 3.42 -7.90 -12.02
CA TRP A 14 3.45 -6.46 -12.07
C TRP A 14 2.56 -5.81 -11.01
N GLU A 15 2.97 -4.63 -10.59
CA GLU A 15 2.17 -3.72 -9.76
C GLU A 15 1.96 -2.41 -10.52
N LEU A 16 0.70 -1.99 -10.68
CA LEU A 16 0.38 -0.62 -11.04
C LEU A 16 0.57 0.24 -9.77
N VAL A 17 1.70 0.93 -9.72
CA VAL A 17 2.15 1.63 -8.51
C VAL A 17 1.41 2.96 -8.34
N ARG A 18 1.23 3.71 -9.45
CA ARG A 18 0.64 5.04 -9.38
C ARG A 18 0.03 5.48 -10.70
N TYR A 19 -1.11 6.15 -10.60
CA TYR A 19 -1.66 7.01 -11.63
C TYR A 19 -1.88 8.41 -11.07
N SER A 20 -1.44 9.43 -11.78
CA SER A 20 -1.67 10.83 -11.44
C SER A 20 -1.74 11.67 -12.71
N SER A 21 -2.50 12.75 -12.67
CA SER A 21 -2.54 13.82 -13.67
C SER A 21 -1.95 15.10 -13.07
N ILE A 22 -1.68 16.07 -13.93
CA ILE A 22 -1.28 17.41 -13.49
C ILE A 22 -2.45 18.03 -12.73
N LEU A 23 -2.14 18.78 -11.67
CA LEU A 23 -3.14 19.45 -10.85
C LEU A 23 -4.08 20.30 -11.74
N ASN A 24 -5.35 20.27 -11.41
CA ASN A 24 -6.42 20.95 -12.15
C ASN A 24 -6.60 20.52 -13.63
N THR A 25 -6.08 19.32 -13.98
CA THR A 25 -6.25 18.75 -15.32
C THR A 25 -7.00 17.41 -15.22
N ASN A 26 -7.98 17.23 -16.10
CA ASN A 26 -8.66 15.96 -16.28
C ASN A 26 -8.48 15.49 -17.73
N VAL A 27 -7.77 14.37 -17.92
CA VAL A 27 -7.57 13.76 -19.23
C VAL A 27 -8.56 12.60 -19.38
N VAL A 28 -9.67 12.86 -20.05
CA VAL A 28 -10.71 11.86 -20.30
C VAL A 28 -10.13 10.65 -21.03
N GLY A 29 -10.35 9.46 -20.45
CA GLY A 29 -9.82 8.20 -20.97
C GLY A 29 -8.30 8.03 -20.83
N GLY A 30 -7.60 8.95 -20.18
CA GLY A 30 -6.14 8.89 -20.02
C GLY A 30 -5.64 7.63 -19.31
N ALA A 31 -6.29 7.25 -18.20
CA ALA A 31 -5.96 6.03 -17.46
C ALA A 31 -6.11 4.78 -18.35
N SER A 32 -7.25 4.65 -19.04
CA SER A 32 -7.53 3.52 -19.93
C SER A 32 -6.54 3.42 -21.09
N LYS A 33 -6.21 4.55 -21.73
CA LYS A 33 -5.24 4.58 -22.85
C LYS A 33 -3.85 4.15 -22.39
N LEU A 34 -3.37 4.67 -21.27
CA LEU A 34 -2.06 4.35 -20.74
C LEU A 34 -1.99 2.89 -20.29
N PHE A 35 -3.04 2.39 -19.63
CA PHE A 35 -3.13 1.00 -19.21
C PHE A 35 -3.12 0.03 -20.40
N LYS A 36 -3.97 0.27 -21.41
CA LYS A 36 -4.00 -0.53 -22.65
C LYS A 36 -2.67 -0.50 -23.39
N HIS A 37 -1.99 0.65 -23.41
CA HIS A 37 -0.64 0.73 -24.01
C HIS A 37 0.34 -0.16 -23.25
N PHE A 38 0.37 -0.10 -21.91
CA PHE A 38 1.24 -0.95 -21.10
C PHE A 38 0.98 -2.44 -21.34
N VAL A 39 -0.30 -2.86 -21.30
CA VAL A 39 -0.68 -4.27 -21.53
C VAL A 39 -0.25 -4.76 -22.91
N ARG A 40 -0.47 -3.96 -23.95
CA ARG A 40 -0.07 -4.31 -25.33
C ARG A 40 1.45 -4.44 -25.49
N THR A 41 2.22 -3.56 -24.84
CA THR A 41 3.67 -3.50 -24.98
C THR A 41 4.36 -4.59 -24.16
N ASN A 42 3.92 -4.80 -22.91
CA ASN A 42 4.60 -5.69 -21.98
C ASN A 42 3.96 -7.08 -21.85
N LYS A 43 2.74 -7.26 -22.35
CA LYS A 43 1.99 -8.54 -22.32
C LYS A 43 2.00 -9.21 -20.95
N PRO A 44 1.67 -8.49 -19.85
CA PRO A 44 1.71 -9.03 -18.51
C PRO A 44 0.67 -10.15 -18.32
N LYS A 45 0.99 -11.16 -17.52
CA LYS A 45 0.03 -12.21 -17.14
C LYS A 45 -0.96 -11.70 -16.11
N ASN A 46 -0.49 -10.94 -15.14
CA ASN A 46 -1.29 -10.38 -14.07
C ASN A 46 -0.69 -9.08 -13.52
N ILE A 47 -1.55 -8.23 -13.00
CA ILE A 47 -1.18 -6.94 -12.43
C ILE A 47 -1.99 -6.74 -11.15
N VAL A 48 -1.34 -6.35 -10.05
CA VAL A 48 -1.99 -5.94 -8.82
C VAL A 48 -1.89 -4.43 -8.64
N THR A 49 -2.86 -3.85 -7.96
CA THR A 49 -2.78 -2.46 -7.49
C THR A 49 -3.48 -2.30 -6.15
N TYR A 50 -3.07 -1.28 -5.41
CA TYR A 50 -3.56 -0.97 -4.09
C TYR A 50 -4.10 0.46 -4.06
N SER A 51 -5.29 0.63 -3.51
CA SER A 51 -5.93 1.94 -3.33
C SER A 51 -5.96 2.26 -1.84
N ASP A 52 -5.32 3.34 -1.44
CA ASP A 52 -5.42 3.85 -0.07
C ASP A 52 -6.85 4.34 0.18
N LYS A 53 -7.57 3.66 1.06
CA LYS A 53 -8.98 3.92 1.37
C LYS A 53 -9.22 5.28 2.04
N ARG A 54 -8.20 5.94 2.53
CA ARG A 54 -8.30 7.31 3.06
C ARG A 54 -8.54 8.34 1.96
N TRP A 55 -8.05 8.08 0.75
CA TRP A 55 -8.01 9.06 -0.34
C TRP A 55 -8.78 8.63 -1.59
N ASN A 56 -9.01 7.33 -1.77
CA ASN A 56 -9.54 6.80 -3.00
C ASN A 56 -10.59 5.71 -2.79
N THR A 57 -11.60 5.69 -3.64
CA THR A 57 -12.60 4.61 -3.71
C THR A 57 -12.10 3.41 -4.51
N GLY A 58 -11.07 3.58 -5.34
CA GLY A 58 -10.56 2.55 -6.25
C GLY A 58 -11.38 2.35 -7.52
N ARG A 59 -12.47 3.10 -7.72
CA ARG A 59 -13.38 2.96 -8.87
C ARG A 59 -12.68 3.00 -10.22
N MET A 60 -11.67 3.87 -10.37
CA MET A 60 -10.88 3.95 -11.61
C MET A 60 -10.28 2.59 -12.00
N TYR A 61 -9.82 1.78 -11.03
CA TYR A 61 -9.25 0.48 -11.32
C TYR A 61 -10.27 -0.50 -11.88
N GLU A 62 -11.49 -0.49 -11.35
CA GLU A 62 -12.59 -1.30 -11.88
C GLU A 62 -12.96 -0.87 -13.31
N GLU A 63 -13.01 0.43 -13.57
CA GLU A 63 -13.31 1.01 -14.90
C GLU A 63 -12.26 0.65 -15.97
N ILE A 64 -11.00 0.42 -15.60
CA ILE A 64 -9.95 -0.02 -16.54
C ILE A 64 -9.77 -1.54 -16.58
N GLY A 65 -10.66 -2.31 -15.94
CA GLY A 65 -10.76 -3.76 -16.07
C GLY A 65 -10.11 -4.57 -14.93
N PHE A 66 -9.80 -3.97 -13.79
CA PHE A 66 -9.41 -4.70 -12.61
C PHE A 66 -10.62 -5.25 -11.86
N THR A 67 -10.46 -6.40 -11.23
CA THR A 67 -11.44 -7.00 -10.32
C THR A 67 -11.05 -6.71 -8.87
N LYS A 68 -11.98 -6.18 -8.08
CA LYS A 68 -11.76 -5.98 -6.66
C LYS A 68 -11.56 -7.31 -5.94
N LYS A 69 -10.59 -7.35 -5.04
CA LYS A 69 -10.29 -8.45 -4.11
C LYS A 69 -10.60 -8.01 -2.68
N PRO A 70 -10.59 -8.93 -1.70
CA PRO A 70 -10.68 -8.55 -0.29
C PRO A 70 -9.64 -7.49 0.06
N ASP A 71 -10.04 -6.51 0.84
CA ASP A 71 -9.18 -5.42 1.29
C ASP A 71 -8.00 -5.96 2.12
N SER A 72 -6.89 -5.27 2.11
CA SER A 72 -5.79 -5.58 3.02
C SER A 72 -6.19 -5.23 4.46
N SER A 73 -5.61 -5.94 5.42
CA SER A 73 -5.75 -5.57 6.82
C SER A 73 -5.20 -4.16 7.07
N PRO A 74 -5.78 -3.41 8.01
CA PRO A 74 -5.18 -2.16 8.48
C PRO A 74 -3.74 -2.36 8.93
N ASN A 75 -2.91 -1.37 8.68
CA ASN A 75 -1.55 -1.29 9.15
C ASN A 75 -1.43 -0.18 10.21
N TYR A 76 -0.33 -0.15 10.97
CA TYR A 76 -0.13 0.87 11.98
C TYR A 76 1.23 1.54 11.90
N TYR A 77 1.28 2.72 12.49
CA TYR A 77 2.48 3.54 12.66
C TYR A 77 2.64 3.83 14.15
N TYR A 78 3.88 3.86 14.60
CA TYR A 78 4.21 4.35 15.94
C TYR A 78 4.45 5.85 15.91
N PHE A 79 4.16 6.51 17.03
CA PHE A 79 4.48 7.91 17.24
C PHE A 79 4.72 8.16 18.73
N LEU A 80 5.40 9.25 19.04
CA LEU A 80 5.56 9.73 20.41
C LEU A 80 4.50 10.81 20.66
N PRO A 81 3.55 10.62 21.58
CA PRO A 81 2.50 11.62 21.86
C PRO A 81 3.03 12.99 22.30
N MET A 82 4.23 13.01 22.89
CA MET A 82 4.89 14.26 23.35
C MET A 82 5.73 14.95 22.28
N ASP A 83 5.89 14.33 21.08
CA ASP A 83 6.59 14.96 19.96
C ASP A 83 5.66 16.01 19.30
N PRO A 84 6.02 17.31 19.32
CA PRO A 84 5.19 18.35 18.73
C PRO A 84 5.01 18.18 17.20
N ASP A 85 5.95 17.53 16.52
CA ASP A 85 5.91 17.30 15.07
C ASP A 85 5.13 16.03 14.70
N VAL A 86 4.73 15.23 15.68
CA VAL A 86 3.97 13.96 15.50
C VAL A 86 4.48 13.11 14.33
N ASN A 87 5.76 12.75 14.39
CA ASN A 87 6.38 11.93 13.35
C ASN A 87 5.82 10.51 13.34
N LEU A 88 5.19 10.11 12.23
CA LEU A 88 4.67 8.76 12.03
C LEU A 88 5.79 7.80 11.59
N LEU A 89 6.08 6.83 12.43
CA LEU A 89 7.16 5.86 12.23
C LEU A 89 6.57 4.51 11.79
N HIS A 90 6.93 4.07 10.60
CA HIS A 90 6.41 2.81 10.07
C HIS A 90 6.84 1.61 10.93
N ARG A 91 5.91 0.72 11.26
CA ARG A 91 6.11 -0.46 12.15
C ARG A 91 7.30 -1.35 11.76
N ALA A 92 7.65 -1.43 10.48
CA ALA A 92 8.76 -2.25 10.02
C ALA A 92 10.13 -1.84 10.60
N LYS A 93 10.24 -0.62 11.13
CA LYS A 93 11.43 -0.17 11.86
C LYS A 93 11.54 -0.81 13.25
N PHE A 94 10.41 -1.19 13.86
CA PHE A 94 10.30 -1.62 15.25
C PHE A 94 9.93 -3.11 15.40
N GLN A 95 10.36 -3.94 14.46
CA GLN A 95 10.20 -5.38 14.58
C GLN A 95 10.94 -5.89 15.82
N LYS A 96 10.34 -6.82 16.59
CA LYS A 96 10.82 -7.26 17.89
C LYS A 96 12.33 -7.55 17.96
N HIS A 97 12.92 -8.16 16.92
CA HIS A 97 14.34 -8.47 16.86
C HIS A 97 15.27 -7.24 16.77
N LYS A 98 14.73 -6.07 16.43
CA LYS A 98 15.48 -4.79 16.33
C LYS A 98 15.33 -3.92 17.58
N LEU A 99 14.34 -4.20 18.42
CA LEU A 99 13.98 -3.31 19.53
C LEU A 99 15.08 -3.15 20.56
N LYS A 100 15.88 -4.21 20.78
CA LYS A 100 17.00 -4.18 21.72
C LYS A 100 18.03 -3.08 21.43
N GLU A 101 18.20 -2.75 20.14
CA GLU A 101 19.14 -1.70 19.70
C GLU A 101 18.51 -0.32 19.59
N LEU A 102 17.18 -0.27 19.52
CA LEU A 102 16.44 0.97 19.22
C LEU A 102 15.81 1.62 20.46
N LEU A 103 15.52 0.82 21.49
CA LEU A 103 14.80 1.30 22.68
C LEU A 103 15.74 1.38 23.87
N GLU A 104 15.53 2.37 24.73
CA GLU A 104 16.26 2.52 25.99
C GLU A 104 15.95 1.37 26.97
N THR A 105 14.67 0.95 27.02
CA THR A 105 14.21 -0.16 27.85
C THR A 105 13.67 -1.27 26.97
N PHE A 106 14.27 -2.47 27.08
CA PHE A 106 13.84 -3.64 26.30
C PHE A 106 13.75 -4.88 27.18
N ASP A 107 12.61 -5.58 27.10
CA ASP A 107 12.37 -6.88 27.75
C ASP A 107 12.02 -7.93 26.69
N ALA A 108 12.85 -8.96 26.58
CA ALA A 108 12.67 -10.05 25.60
C ALA A 108 11.38 -10.86 25.82
N ASN A 109 10.86 -10.90 27.06
CA ASN A 109 9.65 -11.63 27.41
C ASN A 109 8.37 -10.88 27.02
N LYS A 110 8.47 -9.59 26.71
CA LYS A 110 7.35 -8.75 26.30
C LYS A 110 7.14 -8.78 24.80
N THR A 111 5.93 -8.45 24.38
CA THR A 111 5.57 -8.27 22.97
C THR A 111 6.22 -7.00 22.40
N GLU A 112 6.19 -6.86 21.07
CA GLU A 112 6.61 -5.61 20.40
C GLU A 112 5.87 -4.41 20.99
N TRP A 113 4.54 -4.50 21.10
CA TRP A 113 3.71 -3.42 21.61
C TRP A 113 4.04 -3.02 23.05
N GLU A 114 4.17 -3.98 23.95
CA GLU A 114 4.50 -3.70 25.34
C GLU A 114 5.84 -2.99 25.49
N ASN A 115 6.87 -3.42 24.73
CA ASN A 115 8.15 -2.74 24.72
C ASN A 115 8.05 -1.30 24.20
N MET A 116 7.30 -1.09 23.10
CA MET A 116 7.09 0.25 22.55
C MET A 116 6.33 1.16 23.54
N SER A 117 5.28 0.65 24.16
CA SER A 117 4.47 1.39 25.14
C SER A 117 5.27 1.82 26.38
N ILE A 118 6.14 0.94 26.91
CA ILE A 118 7.01 1.28 28.05
C ILE A 118 7.98 2.42 27.69
N ASN A 119 8.40 2.52 26.42
CA ASN A 119 9.26 3.60 25.92
C ASN A 119 8.47 4.84 25.45
N GLY A 120 7.19 4.95 25.82
CA GLY A 120 6.36 6.13 25.59
C GLY A 120 5.75 6.23 24.19
N TYR A 121 5.93 5.21 23.33
CA TYR A 121 5.31 5.19 22.01
C TYR A 121 3.84 4.79 22.08
N ASP A 122 3.03 5.42 21.25
CA ASP A 122 1.68 5.01 20.94
C ASP A 122 1.57 4.64 19.45
N ARG A 123 0.43 4.10 19.01
CA ARG A 123 0.23 3.66 17.63
C ARG A 123 -1.10 4.12 17.07
N ILE A 124 -1.08 4.48 15.79
CA ILE A 124 -2.26 4.85 15.01
C ILE A 124 -2.40 3.89 13.83
N TRP A 125 -3.62 3.46 13.54
CA TRP A 125 -3.95 2.53 12.47
C TRP A 125 -4.45 3.27 11.23
N ASP A 126 -4.06 2.77 10.05
CA ASP A 126 -4.69 3.17 8.78
C ASP A 126 -5.99 2.39 8.53
N CYS A 127 -6.65 2.68 7.42
CA CYS A 127 -7.90 2.03 7.01
C CYS A 127 -7.68 0.75 6.17
N GLY A 128 -6.43 0.33 5.98
CA GLY A 128 -6.07 -0.68 4.98
C GLY A 128 -6.20 -0.15 3.56
N ASN A 129 -5.95 -1.02 2.60
CA ASN A 129 -6.00 -0.72 1.17
C ASN A 129 -7.06 -1.56 0.47
N GLY A 130 -7.76 -0.96 -0.48
CA GLY A 130 -8.50 -1.71 -1.48
C GLY A 130 -7.51 -2.43 -2.39
N VAL A 131 -7.70 -3.75 -2.60
CA VAL A 131 -6.83 -4.55 -3.45
C VAL A 131 -7.55 -4.86 -4.75
N TYR A 132 -6.89 -4.65 -5.88
CA TYR A 132 -7.44 -4.86 -7.21
C TYR A 132 -6.48 -5.70 -8.04
N MET A 133 -7.04 -6.66 -8.81
CA MET A 133 -6.27 -7.59 -9.63
C MET A 133 -6.77 -7.56 -11.07
N TRP A 134 -5.85 -7.43 -12.00
CA TRP A 134 -6.09 -7.65 -13.41
C TRP A 134 -5.37 -8.92 -13.88
N THR A 135 -6.02 -9.71 -14.75
CA THR A 135 -5.45 -10.94 -15.31
C THR A 135 -5.72 -10.97 -16.81
N ALA A 136 -4.72 -11.30 -17.60
CA ALA A 136 -4.86 -11.45 -19.04
C ALA A 136 -5.94 -12.50 -19.38
N GLY A 137 -6.77 -12.22 -20.38
CA GLY A 137 -7.83 -13.14 -20.85
C GLY A 137 -9.16 -13.08 -20.08
N LYS A 138 -9.32 -12.21 -19.06
CA LYS A 138 -10.61 -11.97 -18.38
C LYS A 138 -11.37 -10.71 -18.84
N ALA A 139 -10.83 -9.98 -19.79
CA ALA A 139 -11.41 -8.71 -20.25
C ALA A 139 -12.43 -8.83 -21.40
N GLU A 140 -12.83 -10.04 -21.80
CA GLU A 140 -13.81 -10.28 -22.86
C GLU A 140 -14.83 -11.35 -22.43
N GLN A 141 -15.65 -11.02 -21.45
CA GLN A 141 -16.96 -11.66 -21.23
C GLN A 141 -17.96 -10.62 -20.78
#